data_2be4544e226a8db608ab84883fb28355
#
_entry.id   2be4544e226a8db608ab84883fb28355
#
_cell.length_a   1.000
_cell.length_b   1.000
_cell.length_c   1.000
_cell.angle_alpha   90.00
_cell.angle_beta   90.00
_cell.angle_gamma   90.00
#
_symmetry.space_group_name_H-M   'P 1'
#
loop_
_entity.id
_entity.type
_entity.pdbx_description
1 polymer ?
#
loop_
_entity_poly.entity_id
_entity_poly.type
_entity_poly.pdbx_seq_one_letter_code
_entity_poly.pdbx_strand_id
1 'polypeptide(L)'
;LRPDYFAGYVPTAGYWRHTTRTDLFLGGSSMDIYGSKGWGITIYGDDVYVAGSTDWYEFWGQEETTGGTFPQYWKNKNIRDLEGGPLTDFGTGEAYDIRVANNNKIVVGVATRDTSYNYSYLSACYWLNGDLHYLVNEYDVPAGLENWYEGEAKGVFVVEN
;
A
#
# COMPACT_ATOMS: atom_id res chain seq x y z
N LEU A 1 29.06 -1.67 -13.15
CA LEU A 1 28.40 -2.84 -13.76
C LEU A 1 27.43 -3.35 -12.71
N ARG A 2 26.13 -3.02 -12.84
CA ARG A 2 25.08 -3.68 -12.05
C ARG A 2 25.11 -5.14 -12.46
N PRO A 3 25.15 -6.09 -11.52
CA PRO A 3 24.97 -7.48 -11.91
C PRO A 3 23.56 -7.60 -12.52
N ASP A 4 23.47 -8.27 -13.67
CA ASP A 4 22.21 -8.61 -14.36
C ASP A 4 21.37 -9.62 -13.53
N TYR A 5 21.13 -9.29 -12.26
CA TYR A 5 20.55 -10.23 -11.30
C TYR A 5 19.07 -10.48 -11.50
N PHE A 6 18.39 -9.68 -12.33
CA PHE A 6 16.96 -9.89 -12.58
C PHE A 6 16.61 -9.64 -14.05
N ALA A 7 17.15 -10.45 -14.95
CA ALA A 7 16.44 -10.75 -16.19
C ALA A 7 15.16 -11.58 -15.89
N GLY A 8 14.59 -11.42 -14.68
CA GLY A 8 13.44 -12.10 -14.17
C GLY A 8 12.17 -11.30 -14.45
N TYR A 9 11.09 -12.02 -14.64
CA TYR A 9 9.75 -11.47 -14.79
C TYR A 9 9.35 -10.73 -13.51
N VAL A 10 9.10 -9.42 -13.60
CA VAL A 10 8.59 -8.62 -12.48
C VAL A 10 7.07 -8.83 -12.38
N PRO A 11 6.57 -9.42 -11.29
CA PRO A 11 5.14 -9.58 -11.08
C PRO A 11 4.43 -8.24 -11.09
N THR A 12 3.50 -8.05 -11.99
CA THR A 12 2.76 -6.80 -12.13
C THR A 12 1.29 -7.03 -11.86
N ALA A 13 0.72 -6.27 -10.93
CA ALA A 13 -0.70 -6.25 -10.68
C ALA A 13 -1.46 -5.83 -11.92
N GLY A 14 -2.65 -6.34 -12.10
CA GLY A 14 -3.50 -6.02 -13.21
C GLY A 14 -4.96 -6.40 -12.95
N TYR A 15 -5.85 -5.91 -13.78
CA TYR A 15 -7.25 -6.31 -13.77
C TYR A 15 -7.73 -6.68 -15.18
N TRP A 16 -8.80 -7.43 -15.21
CA TRP A 16 -9.44 -7.84 -16.44
C TRP A 16 -10.76 -7.09 -16.64
N ARG A 17 -10.95 -6.53 -17.83
CA ARG A 17 -12.24 -6.00 -18.25
C ARG A 17 -12.65 -6.80 -19.50
N HIS A 18 -13.68 -7.64 -19.34
CA HIS A 18 -14.03 -8.67 -20.31
C HIS A 18 -12.82 -9.60 -20.58
N THR A 19 -12.31 -9.61 -21.79
CA THR A 19 -11.17 -10.43 -22.22
C THR A 19 -9.85 -9.65 -22.26
N THR A 20 -9.87 -8.36 -21.94
CA THR A 20 -8.70 -7.49 -22.02
C THR A 20 -8.08 -7.30 -20.66
N ARG A 21 -6.80 -7.65 -20.53
CA ARG A 21 -5.98 -7.37 -19.37
C ARG A 21 -5.46 -5.93 -19.41
N THR A 22 -5.50 -5.26 -18.29
CA THR A 22 -4.85 -3.97 -18.07
C THR A 22 -3.81 -4.15 -16.97
N ASP A 23 -2.54 -4.00 -17.32
CA ASP A 23 -1.46 -4.00 -16.36
C ASP A 23 -1.40 -2.64 -15.65
N LEU A 24 -1.19 -2.66 -14.34
CA LEU A 24 -1.10 -1.48 -13.52
C LEU A 24 0.33 -0.95 -13.55
N PHE A 25 0.47 0.34 -13.75
CA PHE A 25 1.78 0.96 -13.84
C PHE A 25 2.50 0.92 -12.48
N LEU A 26 3.77 0.53 -12.49
CA LEU A 26 4.59 0.36 -11.28
C LEU A 26 5.15 1.68 -10.73
N GLY A 27 5.07 2.75 -11.50
CA GLY A 27 5.75 4.01 -11.18
C GLY A 27 7.19 4.03 -11.71
N GLY A 28 7.73 5.22 -11.91
CA GLY A 28 9.14 5.44 -12.26
C GLY A 28 9.77 6.26 -11.14
N SER A 29 10.28 5.61 -10.12
CA SER A 29 11.11 6.26 -9.11
C SER A 29 12.57 5.84 -9.27
N SER A 30 13.48 6.52 -8.59
CA SER A 30 14.89 6.14 -8.50
C SER A 30 15.11 4.83 -7.70
N MET A 31 14.05 4.25 -7.15
CA MET A 31 14.07 3.00 -6.41
C MET A 31 13.84 1.82 -7.36
N ASP A 32 14.52 0.73 -7.11
CA ASP A 32 14.29 -0.52 -7.85
C ASP A 32 12.98 -1.16 -7.36
N ILE A 33 11.95 -1.16 -8.21
CA ILE A 33 10.64 -1.76 -7.94
C ILE A 33 10.65 -3.20 -8.44
N TYR A 34 10.31 -4.14 -7.56
CA TYR A 34 10.39 -5.59 -7.82
C TYR A 34 9.04 -6.26 -8.05
N GLY A 35 7.97 -5.54 -7.87
CA GLY A 35 6.65 -6.08 -8.12
C GLY A 35 5.52 -5.20 -7.63
N SER A 36 4.32 -5.59 -7.99
CA SER A 36 3.10 -5.00 -7.44
C SER A 36 2.03 -6.06 -7.24
N LYS A 37 1.17 -5.81 -6.25
CA LYS A 37 0.04 -6.64 -5.89
C LYS A 37 -1.22 -5.78 -5.88
N GLY A 38 -2.31 -6.29 -6.46
CA GLY A 38 -3.64 -5.68 -6.38
C GLY A 38 -4.55 -6.58 -5.55
N TRP A 39 -5.22 -6.02 -4.56
CA TRP A 39 -6.06 -6.75 -3.60
C TRP A 39 -7.55 -6.44 -3.76
N GLY A 40 -7.90 -5.17 -3.76
CA GLY A 40 -9.29 -4.69 -3.85
C GLY A 40 -9.53 -3.90 -5.13
N ILE A 41 -10.74 -4.01 -5.67
CA ILE A 41 -11.13 -3.29 -6.89
C ILE A 41 -12.54 -2.71 -6.74
N THR A 42 -12.72 -1.49 -7.23
CA THR A 42 -14.03 -0.84 -7.34
C THR A 42 -14.15 -0.04 -8.63
N ILE A 43 -15.37 0.18 -9.07
CA ILE A 43 -15.68 1.01 -10.24
C ILE A 43 -16.54 2.18 -9.75
N TYR A 44 -16.18 3.39 -10.16
CA TYR A 44 -16.97 4.59 -9.89
C TYR A 44 -17.03 5.45 -11.15
N GLY A 45 -18.23 5.61 -11.70
CA GLY A 45 -18.39 6.14 -13.06
C GLY A 45 -17.69 5.25 -14.10
N ASP A 46 -16.86 5.85 -14.93
CA ASP A 46 -16.07 5.13 -15.95
C ASP A 46 -14.67 4.73 -15.44
N ASP A 47 -14.33 5.12 -14.22
CA ASP A 47 -13.01 4.90 -13.64
C ASP A 47 -12.95 3.57 -12.85
N VAL A 48 -11.85 2.85 -13.03
CA VAL A 48 -11.49 1.65 -12.25
C VAL A 48 -10.46 2.04 -11.20
N TYR A 49 -10.71 1.64 -9.96
CA TYR A 49 -9.79 1.86 -8.84
C TYR A 49 -9.36 0.51 -8.29
N VAL A 50 -8.07 0.34 -8.06
CA VAL A 50 -7.48 -0.88 -7.50
C VAL A 50 -6.61 -0.49 -6.30
N ALA A 51 -6.88 -1.07 -5.12
CA ALA A 51 -6.01 -0.95 -3.97
C ALA A 51 -4.93 -2.03 -4.02
N GLY A 52 -3.74 -1.73 -3.53
CA GLY A 52 -2.65 -2.68 -3.49
C GLY A 52 -1.35 -2.11 -2.95
N SER A 53 -0.25 -2.74 -3.34
CA SER A 53 1.08 -2.34 -2.93
C SER A 53 2.10 -2.56 -4.03
N THR A 54 3.23 -1.88 -3.90
CA THR A 54 4.44 -2.15 -4.68
C THR A 54 5.57 -2.55 -3.75
N ASP A 55 6.34 -3.57 -4.16
CA ASP A 55 7.52 -4.03 -3.43
C ASP A 55 8.76 -3.27 -3.96
N TRP A 56 9.61 -2.80 -3.06
CA TRP A 56 10.82 -2.08 -3.39
C TRP A 56 12.00 -2.59 -2.58
N TYR A 57 13.21 -2.42 -3.12
CA TYR A 57 14.46 -2.71 -2.43
C TYR A 57 15.49 -1.62 -2.73
N GLU A 58 16.34 -1.36 -1.79
CA GLU A 58 17.52 -0.51 -1.96
C GLU A 58 18.77 -1.35 -1.84
N PHE A 59 19.68 -1.20 -2.79
CA PHE A 59 20.95 -1.92 -2.81
C PHE A 59 22.11 -0.97 -2.54
N TRP A 60 22.94 -1.33 -1.59
CA TRP A 60 24.24 -0.70 -1.39
C TRP A 60 25.34 -1.68 -1.85
N GLY A 61 25.93 -1.39 -3.03
CA GLY A 61 26.88 -2.29 -3.64
C GLY A 61 26.24 -3.55 -4.21
N GLN A 62 26.56 -4.72 -3.65
CA GLN A 62 26.02 -6.03 -4.04
C GLN A 62 25.08 -6.63 -2.98
N GLU A 63 24.90 -5.93 -1.86
CA GLU A 63 24.06 -6.41 -0.76
C GLU A 63 22.73 -5.63 -0.73
N GLU A 64 21.64 -6.36 -0.56
CA GLU A 64 20.33 -5.79 -0.25
C GLU A 64 20.40 -5.24 1.17
N THR A 65 20.10 -3.94 1.33
CA THR A 65 20.22 -3.27 2.62
C THR A 65 18.88 -2.99 3.27
N THR A 66 17.90 -2.60 2.48
CA THR A 66 16.55 -2.29 2.97
C THR A 66 15.54 -2.58 1.88
N GLY A 67 14.33 -2.95 2.29
CA GLY A 67 13.21 -3.15 1.40
C GLY A 67 11.89 -3.06 2.15
N GLY A 68 10.81 -2.91 1.40
CA GLY A 68 9.48 -2.83 1.98
C GLY A 68 8.37 -2.82 0.94
N THR A 69 7.16 -2.59 1.41
CA THR A 69 5.97 -2.48 0.57
C THR A 69 5.35 -1.10 0.73
N PHE A 70 4.98 -0.48 -0.38
CA PHE A 70 4.28 0.80 -0.39
C PHE A 70 2.79 0.60 -0.60
N PRO A 71 1.93 1.05 0.32
CA PRO A 71 0.51 1.07 0.11
C PRO A 71 0.18 2.10 -0.98
N GLN A 72 -0.59 1.67 -1.97
CA GLN A 72 -0.94 2.48 -3.12
C GLN A 72 -2.33 2.14 -3.62
N TYR A 73 -2.88 2.99 -4.46
CA TYR A 73 -3.98 2.61 -5.32
C TYR A 73 -3.72 3.08 -6.75
N TRP A 74 -4.37 2.45 -7.70
CA TRP A 74 -4.36 2.87 -9.09
C TRP A 74 -5.73 3.39 -9.48
N LYS A 75 -5.75 4.53 -10.16
CA LYS A 75 -6.91 5.00 -10.90
C LYS A 75 -6.69 4.68 -12.37
N ASN A 76 -7.50 3.76 -12.92
CA ASN A 76 -7.29 3.12 -14.20
C ASN A 76 -5.96 2.37 -14.21
N LYS A 77 -4.93 2.89 -14.83
CA LYS A 77 -3.57 2.31 -14.81
C LYS A 77 -2.54 3.19 -14.12
N ASN A 78 -2.96 4.36 -13.65
CA ASN A 78 -2.04 5.34 -13.07
C ASN A 78 -1.98 5.17 -11.56
N ILE A 79 -0.75 5.03 -11.05
CA ILE A 79 -0.46 4.91 -9.63
C ILE A 79 -0.81 6.19 -8.86
N ARG A 80 -1.21 6.03 -7.62
CA ARG A 80 -1.47 7.08 -6.65
C ARG A 80 -0.92 6.64 -5.30
N ASP A 81 -0.05 7.46 -4.76
CA ASP A 81 0.54 7.22 -3.46
C ASP A 81 -0.47 7.49 -2.35
N LEU A 82 -0.35 6.73 -1.27
CA LEU A 82 -1.06 6.92 -0.02
C LEU A 82 -0.08 7.45 1.02
N GLU A 83 -0.55 8.29 1.93
CA GLU A 83 0.28 8.79 3.04
C GLU A 83 0.81 7.63 3.90
N GLY A 84 1.98 7.77 4.51
CA GLY A 84 2.64 6.69 5.25
C GLY A 84 3.40 5.70 4.35
N GLY A 85 3.52 6.02 3.05
CA GLY A 85 4.48 5.39 2.15
C GLY A 85 5.92 5.86 2.44
N PRO A 86 6.82 5.73 1.48
CA PRO A 86 8.28 5.71 1.65
C PRO A 86 8.97 6.97 2.15
N LEU A 87 8.26 7.99 2.54
CA LEU A 87 8.85 9.23 3.04
C LEU A 87 9.40 9.12 4.49
N THR A 88 9.16 8.00 5.14
CA THR A 88 9.81 7.64 6.40
C THR A 88 10.78 6.49 6.13
N ASP A 89 11.99 6.54 6.64
CA ASP A 89 13.11 5.63 6.34
C ASP A 89 12.80 4.12 6.48
N PHE A 90 11.61 3.73 6.94
CA PHE A 90 11.18 2.35 7.15
C PHE A 90 9.68 2.12 6.96
N GLY A 91 8.97 3.01 6.26
CA GLY A 91 7.52 2.87 6.06
C GLY A 91 7.18 1.64 5.21
N THR A 92 6.48 0.70 5.79
CA THR A 92 5.87 -0.42 5.06
C THR A 92 4.37 -0.38 5.25
N GLY A 93 3.64 -0.86 4.24
CA GLY A 93 2.19 -0.96 4.33
C GLY A 93 1.58 -1.63 3.10
N GLU A 94 0.35 -2.04 3.24
CA GLU A 94 -0.43 -2.63 2.16
C GLU A 94 -1.86 -2.07 2.18
N ALA A 95 -2.40 -1.78 1.00
CA ALA A 95 -3.78 -1.37 0.82
C ALA A 95 -4.60 -2.55 0.31
N TYR A 96 -5.61 -2.99 1.06
CA TYR A 96 -6.34 -4.23 0.77
C TYR A 96 -7.66 -4.02 0.05
N ASP A 97 -8.39 -2.96 0.32
CA ASP A 97 -9.66 -2.68 -0.35
C ASP A 97 -9.85 -1.17 -0.56
N ILE A 98 -10.67 -0.82 -1.55
CA ILE A 98 -10.97 0.56 -1.91
C ILE A 98 -12.44 0.71 -2.27
N ARG A 99 -13.06 1.79 -1.79
CA ARG A 99 -14.37 2.26 -2.22
C ARG A 99 -14.32 3.73 -2.58
N VAL A 100 -15.12 4.09 -3.55
CA VAL A 100 -15.31 5.47 -3.97
C VAL A 100 -16.78 5.80 -3.89
N ALA A 101 -17.13 6.84 -3.12
CA ALA A 101 -18.49 7.32 -2.96
C ALA A 101 -18.48 8.85 -2.79
N ASN A 102 -19.40 9.55 -3.44
CA ASN A 102 -19.51 11.01 -3.35
C ASN A 102 -18.18 11.75 -3.57
N ASN A 103 -17.37 11.29 -4.54
CA ASN A 103 -16.01 11.74 -4.84
C ASN A 103 -14.96 11.49 -3.76
N ASN A 104 -15.32 10.89 -2.63
CA ASN A 104 -14.37 10.46 -1.62
C ASN A 104 -13.83 9.06 -1.94
N LYS A 105 -12.53 8.87 -1.76
CA LYS A 105 -11.84 7.60 -1.85
C LYS A 105 -11.51 7.13 -0.46
N ILE A 106 -11.98 5.95 -0.09
CA ILE A 106 -11.68 5.30 1.18
C ILE A 106 -10.91 4.03 0.84
N VAL A 107 -9.67 3.96 1.28
CA VAL A 107 -8.79 2.80 1.15
C VAL A 107 -8.56 2.25 2.54
N VAL A 108 -8.55 0.93 2.72
CA VAL A 108 -8.24 0.29 4.01
C VAL A 108 -7.07 -0.66 3.88
N GLY A 109 -6.32 -0.81 4.97
CA GLY A 109 -5.13 -1.65 4.95
C GLY A 109 -4.35 -1.64 6.24
N VAL A 110 -3.04 -1.73 6.10
CA VAL A 110 -2.06 -1.59 7.18
C VAL A 110 -1.01 -0.58 6.78
N ALA A 111 -0.50 0.15 7.76
CA ALA A 111 0.65 1.03 7.61
C ALA A 111 1.53 0.96 8.85
N THR A 112 2.82 1.16 8.66
CA THR A 112 3.76 1.28 9.78
C THR A 112 3.40 2.50 10.61
N ARG A 113 3.36 2.29 11.92
CA ARG A 113 3.21 3.34 12.91
C ARG A 113 4.45 3.39 13.77
N ASP A 114 5.08 4.56 13.81
CA ASP A 114 6.20 4.80 14.71
C ASP A 114 5.69 5.13 16.10
N THR A 115 6.31 4.52 17.10
CA THR A 115 6.04 4.86 18.49
C THR A 115 7.14 5.77 19.02
N SER A 116 6.82 6.53 20.08
CA SER A 116 7.79 7.35 20.81
C SER A 116 8.97 6.57 21.43
N TYR A 117 8.95 5.24 21.32
CA TYR A 117 9.96 4.32 21.88
C TYR A 117 10.87 3.68 20.84
N ASN A 118 10.94 4.21 19.62
CA ASN A 118 11.71 3.65 18.49
C ASN A 118 11.31 2.22 18.05
N TYR A 119 10.06 1.84 18.28
CA TYR A 119 9.49 0.61 17.73
C TYR A 119 8.49 0.96 16.64
N SER A 120 8.58 0.26 15.52
CA SER A 120 7.60 0.36 14.44
C SER A 120 6.77 -0.91 14.40
N TYR A 121 5.47 -0.80 14.23
CA TYR A 121 4.58 -1.94 14.04
C TYR A 121 3.52 -1.65 12.97
N LEU A 122 3.01 -2.69 12.34
CA LEU A 122 1.92 -2.59 11.38
C LEU A 122 0.60 -2.41 12.13
N SER A 123 -0.11 -1.35 11.80
CA SER A 123 -1.39 -1.02 12.42
C SER A 123 -2.49 -0.93 11.37
N ALA A 124 -3.67 -1.44 11.71
CA ALA A 124 -4.85 -1.28 10.88
C ALA A 124 -5.17 0.19 10.67
N CYS A 125 -5.41 0.56 9.42
CA CYS A 125 -5.64 1.94 9.05
C CYS A 125 -6.63 2.08 7.89
N TYR A 126 -7.03 3.31 7.65
CA TYR A 126 -7.67 3.71 6.41
C TYR A 126 -7.07 5.02 5.90
N TRP A 127 -7.19 5.23 4.62
CA TRP A 127 -6.88 6.50 3.97
C TRP A 127 -8.16 7.12 3.43
N LEU A 128 -8.42 8.37 3.83
CA LEU A 128 -9.50 9.17 3.27
C LEU A 128 -8.91 10.19 2.30
N ASN A 129 -9.14 10.01 1.00
CA ASN A 129 -8.59 10.83 -0.08
C ASN A 129 -7.05 10.86 -0.16
N GLY A 130 -6.39 9.94 0.50
CA GLY A 130 -4.93 9.82 0.59
C GLY A 130 -4.38 10.06 1.99
N ASP A 131 -5.11 10.75 2.86
CA ASP A 131 -4.71 11.07 4.23
C ASP A 131 -4.86 9.85 5.15
N LEU A 132 -3.81 9.51 5.89
CA LEU A 132 -3.73 8.32 6.73
C LEU A 132 -4.43 8.51 8.09
N HIS A 133 -5.24 7.51 8.46
CA HIS A 133 -5.91 7.43 9.75
C HIS A 133 -5.77 6.04 10.35
N TYR A 134 -5.23 5.92 11.56
CA TYR A 134 -5.16 4.64 12.26
C TYR A 134 -6.49 4.32 12.95
N LEU A 135 -6.89 3.03 12.88
CA LEU A 135 -8.15 2.55 13.48
C LEU A 135 -8.03 2.33 14.99
N VAL A 136 -6.83 2.15 15.50
CA VAL A 136 -6.56 1.96 16.93
C VAL A 136 -5.83 3.17 17.45
N ASN A 137 -6.29 3.72 18.56
CA ASN A 137 -5.62 4.83 19.23
C ASN A 137 -4.51 4.28 20.15
N GLU A 138 -3.35 4.92 20.18
CA GLU A 138 -2.24 4.49 21.04
C GLU A 138 -2.60 4.46 22.54
N TYR A 139 -3.60 5.27 22.94
CA TYR A 139 -4.09 5.32 24.30
C TYR A 139 -5.01 4.15 24.69
N ASP A 140 -5.50 3.39 23.72
CA ASP A 140 -6.37 2.22 23.94
C ASP A 140 -5.57 0.93 24.15
N VAL A 141 -4.24 1.04 24.07
CA VAL A 141 -3.31 -0.09 24.26
C VAL A 141 -2.98 -0.22 25.73
N PRO A 142 -3.37 -1.30 26.42
CA PRO A 142 -2.99 -1.52 27.82
C PRO A 142 -1.47 -1.56 27.98
N ALA A 143 -0.95 -0.88 29.01
CA ALA A 143 0.48 -0.88 29.31
C ALA A 143 1.02 -2.31 29.48
N GLY A 144 2.13 -2.62 28.82
CA GLY A 144 2.77 -3.94 28.84
C GLY A 144 2.35 -4.86 27.66
N LEU A 145 1.48 -4.39 26.77
CA LEU A 145 1.07 -5.11 25.57
C LEU A 145 1.48 -4.40 24.28
N GLU A 146 2.33 -3.39 24.36
CA GLU A 146 2.74 -2.51 23.26
C GLU A 146 3.38 -3.25 22.07
N ASN A 147 3.83 -4.49 22.28
CA ASN A 147 4.48 -5.31 21.27
C ASN A 147 3.53 -6.32 20.56
N TRP A 148 2.21 -6.29 20.80
CA TRP A 148 1.29 -7.33 20.34
C TRP A 148 0.15 -6.82 19.44
N TYR A 149 0.19 -5.56 19.03
CA TYR A 149 -0.89 -4.98 18.25
C TYR A 149 -0.57 -4.96 16.76
N GLU A 150 -0.64 -6.12 16.15
CA GLU A 150 -0.77 -6.25 14.70
C GLU A 150 -2.25 -6.37 14.36
N GLY A 151 -2.76 -5.41 13.61
CA GLY A 151 -4.13 -5.43 13.12
C GLY A 151 -4.17 -5.07 11.64
N GLU A 152 -5.09 -5.69 10.91
CA GLU A 152 -5.28 -5.42 9.48
C GLU A 152 -6.73 -5.06 9.20
N ALA A 153 -6.96 -4.02 8.41
CA ALA A 153 -8.26 -3.69 7.86
C ALA A 153 -8.38 -4.27 6.46
N LYS A 154 -9.17 -5.33 6.30
CA LYS A 154 -9.24 -6.12 5.04
C LYS A 154 -10.34 -5.70 4.09
N GLY A 155 -11.32 -4.92 4.54
CA GLY A 155 -12.43 -4.53 3.69
C GLY A 155 -13.14 -3.28 4.17
N VAL A 156 -13.72 -2.55 3.24
CA VAL A 156 -14.52 -1.36 3.50
C VAL A 156 -15.87 -1.44 2.80
N PHE A 157 -16.91 -1.03 3.50
CA PHE A 157 -18.25 -0.89 2.96
C PHE A 157 -18.76 0.52 3.22
N VAL A 158 -19.31 1.16 2.20
CA VAL A 158 -19.89 2.50 2.29
C VAL A 158 -21.39 2.40 2.10
N VAL A 159 -22.14 2.95 3.05
CA VAL A 159 -23.60 3.12 2.94
C VAL A 159 -23.86 4.54 2.49
N GLU A 160 -24.49 4.68 1.34
CA GLU A 160 -25.02 5.97 0.86
C GLU A 160 -26.43 6.15 1.42
N ASN A 161 -26.66 7.24 2.11
CA ASN A 161 -27.98 7.64 2.63
C ASN A 161 -28.68 8.60 1.67
#